data_ef538e21c4958a207edaaae956254e8b
#
_entry.id   ef538e21c4958a207edaaae956254e8b
#
_cell.length_a   1.000
_cell.length_b   1.000
_cell.length_c   1.000
_cell.angle_alpha   90.00
_cell.angle_beta   90.00
_cell.angle_gamma   90.00
#
_symmetry.space_group_name_H-M   'P 1'
#
loop_
_entity.id
_entity.type
_entity.pdbx_description
1 polymer ?
#
loop_
_entity_poly.entity_id
_entity_poly.type
_entity_poly.pdbx_seq_one_letter_code
_entity_poly.pdbx_strand_id
1 'polypeptide(L)'
;MIGAVLKGTREAVLRRIQPISIHGQMSWEIVFTHLDDPGEQLNAARVGPEAVVGQSLEPGDRISVEYLVGVVVKVTRLPTL
;
A
#
# COMPACT_ATOMS: atom_id res chain seq x y z
N MET A 1 -1.66 -21.93 14.14
CA MET A 1 -2.20 -21.13 14.11
C MET A 1 -2.11 -20.35 13.06
N ILE A 2 -2.69 -19.69 12.77
CA ILE A 2 -2.61 -19.10 11.75
C ILE A 2 -2.20 -17.89 11.77
N GLY A 3 -1.32 -17.52 11.26
CA GLY A 3 -0.78 -16.29 11.27
C GLY A 3 -1.37 -15.36 10.29
N ALA A 4 -2.21 -15.79 9.49
CA ALA A 4 -2.68 -14.98 8.43
C ALA A 4 -3.60 -13.92 8.91
N VAL A 5 -3.32 -12.70 8.59
CA VAL A 5 -4.18 -11.60 8.91
C VAL A 5 -5.13 -11.43 7.75
N LEU A 6 -6.40 -11.73 7.96
CA LEU A 6 -7.38 -11.63 6.91
C LEU A 6 -7.83 -10.20 6.69
N LYS A 7 -7.81 -9.38 7.72
CA LYS A 7 -8.06 -7.97 7.56
C LYS A 7 -7.32 -7.24 8.64
N GLY A 8 -6.99 -6.00 8.41
CA GLY A 8 -6.26 -5.20 9.38
C GLY A 8 -5.49 -4.12 8.67
N THR A 9 -4.85 -3.28 9.45
CA THR A 9 -4.11 -2.14 8.95
C THR A 9 -2.68 -2.19 9.43
N ARG A 10 -1.74 -1.95 8.54
CA ARG A 10 -0.32 -1.92 8.91
C ARG A 10 0.32 -0.64 8.40
N GLU A 11 1.22 -0.08 9.16
CA GLU A 11 1.98 1.08 8.71
C GLU A 11 3.17 0.64 7.88
N ALA A 12 3.49 1.42 6.89
CA ALA A 12 4.56 1.11 5.95
C ALA A 12 5.20 2.39 5.43
N VAL A 13 6.32 2.24 4.76
CA VAL A 13 6.97 3.33 4.04
C VAL A 13 6.81 3.03 2.56
N LEU A 14 6.26 3.98 1.82
CA LEU A 14 6.10 3.84 0.39
C LEU A 14 7.46 3.98 -0.28
N ARG A 15 7.83 3.00 -1.09
CA ARG A 15 9.12 3.02 -1.79
C ARG A 15 8.97 3.42 -3.25
N ARG A 16 7.85 3.08 -3.85
CA ARG A 16 7.63 3.39 -5.25
C ARG A 16 6.15 3.40 -5.55
N ILE A 17 5.72 4.26 -6.43
CA ILE A 17 4.34 4.28 -6.89
C ILE A 17 4.35 4.66 -8.36
N GLN A 18 3.61 3.94 -9.18
CA GLN A 18 3.49 4.27 -10.58
C GLN A 18 2.11 3.88 -11.11
N PRO A 19 1.61 4.68 -12.05
CA PRO A 19 0.33 4.34 -12.67
C PRO A 19 0.54 3.23 -13.69
N ILE A 20 -0.43 2.35 -13.81
CA ILE A 20 -0.46 1.33 -14.85
C ILE A 20 -1.83 1.31 -15.47
N SER A 21 -1.86 1.12 -16.77
CA SER A 21 -3.12 1.02 -17.49
C SER A 21 -3.26 -0.41 -18.02
N ILE A 22 -4.32 -1.07 -17.62
CA ILE A 22 -4.58 -2.44 -18.08
C ILE A 22 -5.95 -2.45 -18.70
N HIS A 23 -6.04 -2.81 -19.97
CA HIS A 23 -7.29 -2.84 -20.71
C HIS A 23 -8.06 -1.52 -20.59
N GLY A 24 -7.34 -0.43 -20.64
CA GLY A 24 -7.98 0.89 -20.58
C GLY A 24 -8.35 1.34 -19.18
N GLN A 25 -8.08 0.54 -18.17
CA GLN A 25 -8.39 0.92 -16.79
C GLN A 25 -7.12 1.30 -16.07
N MET A 26 -7.20 2.39 -15.29
CA MET A 26 -6.06 2.88 -14.55
C MET A 26 -5.96 2.19 -13.21
N SER A 27 -4.78 1.79 -12.83
CA SER A 27 -4.48 1.26 -11.51
C SER A 27 -3.17 1.85 -11.04
N TRP A 28 -2.84 1.62 -9.78
CA TRP A 28 -1.56 2.04 -9.23
C TRP A 28 -0.79 0.82 -8.77
N GLU A 29 0.48 0.76 -9.13
CA GLU A 29 1.36 -0.25 -8.59
C GLU A 29 2.17 0.41 -7.48
N ILE A 30 2.12 -0.13 -6.29
CA ILE A 30 2.86 0.42 -5.16
C ILE A 30 3.82 -0.62 -4.63
N VAL A 31 4.99 -0.15 -4.17
CA VAL A 31 5.99 -0.99 -3.52
C VAL A 31 6.26 -0.34 -2.18
N PHE A 32 6.20 -1.11 -1.14
CA PHE A 32 6.32 -0.57 0.22
C PHE A 32 6.99 -1.56 1.17
N THR A 33 7.46 -1.04 2.30
CA THR A 33 8.09 -1.84 3.35
C THR A 33 7.32 -1.60 4.63
N HIS A 34 6.90 -2.67 5.30
CA HIS A 34 6.21 -2.52 6.58
C HIS A 34 7.18 -1.99 7.64
N LEU A 35 6.71 -1.09 8.49
CA LEU A 35 7.56 -0.49 9.51
C LEU A 35 8.04 -1.50 10.53
N ASP A 36 7.25 -2.52 10.80
CA ASP A 36 7.58 -3.52 11.80
C ASP A 36 8.34 -4.72 11.23
N ASP A 37 8.82 -4.60 10.00
CA ASP A 37 9.56 -5.69 9.37
C ASP A 37 11.06 -5.40 9.45
N PRO A 38 11.80 -6.06 10.33
CA PRO A 38 13.23 -5.80 10.47
C PRO A 38 14.03 -6.19 9.23
N GLY A 39 13.50 -7.08 8.39
CA GLY A 39 14.17 -7.44 7.16
C GLY A 39 13.94 -6.47 6.03
N GLU A 40 13.08 -5.48 6.24
CA GLU A 40 12.76 -4.47 5.25
C GLU A 40 12.41 -5.07 3.89
N GLN A 41 11.63 -6.13 3.90
CA GLN A 41 11.24 -6.79 2.68
C GLN A 41 10.32 -5.89 1.85
N LEU A 42 10.57 -5.85 0.55
CA LEU A 42 9.72 -5.08 -0.34
C LEU A 42 8.45 -5.87 -0.65
N ASN A 43 7.34 -5.17 -0.56
CA ASN A 43 6.03 -5.73 -0.89
C ASN A 43 5.45 -4.94 -2.04
N ALA A 44 4.83 -5.62 -2.98
CA ALA A 44 4.20 -4.96 -4.12
C ALA A 44 2.72 -5.25 -4.12
N ALA A 45 1.94 -4.26 -4.49
CA ALA A 45 0.50 -4.42 -4.61
C ALA A 45 -0.01 -3.55 -5.74
N ARG A 46 -1.10 -3.99 -6.36
CA ARG A 46 -1.76 -3.22 -7.39
C ARG A 46 -3.10 -2.81 -6.83
N VAL A 47 -3.39 -1.53 -6.83
CA VAL A 47 -4.61 -1.01 -6.24
C VAL A 47 -5.34 -0.13 -7.26
N GLY A 48 -6.65 -0.11 -7.17
CA GLY A 48 -7.45 0.74 -8.04
C GLY A 48 -7.37 2.19 -7.63
N PRO A 49 -7.82 3.09 -8.49
CA PRO A 49 -7.76 4.52 -8.18
C PRO A 49 -8.57 4.89 -6.94
N GLU A 50 -9.60 4.15 -6.64
CA GLU A 50 -10.42 4.43 -5.47
C GLU A 50 -9.67 4.17 -4.17
N ALA A 51 -8.61 3.38 -4.19
CA ALA A 51 -7.85 3.08 -2.99
C ALA A 51 -6.96 4.23 -2.56
N VAL A 52 -6.66 5.15 -3.47
CA VAL A 52 -5.77 6.28 -3.19
C VAL A 52 -6.39 7.63 -3.52
N VAL A 53 -7.71 7.67 -3.67
CA VAL A 53 -8.39 8.91 -4.04
C VAL A 53 -8.17 10.02 -3.04
N GLY A 54 -7.93 11.20 -3.53
CA GLY A 54 -7.77 12.40 -2.70
C GLY A 54 -6.41 12.54 -2.08
N GLN A 55 -5.46 11.71 -2.49
CA GLN A 55 -4.13 11.74 -1.92
C GLN A 55 -3.07 11.89 -2.97
N SER A 56 -1.99 12.56 -2.59
CA SER A 56 -0.81 12.63 -3.43
C SER A 56 0.28 11.85 -2.72
N LEU A 57 0.53 10.64 -3.18
CA LEU A 57 1.50 9.76 -2.57
C LEU A 57 2.85 9.87 -3.26
N GLU A 58 3.90 9.91 -2.48
CA GLU A 58 5.27 9.99 -3.00
C GLU A 58 6.17 9.00 -2.31
N PRO A 59 7.22 8.53 -2.96
CA PRO A 59 8.19 7.66 -2.31
C PRO A 59 8.75 8.33 -1.05
N GLY A 60 8.85 7.56 0.02
CA GLY A 60 9.29 8.06 1.31
C GLY A 60 8.15 8.38 2.27
N ASP A 61 6.93 8.48 1.75
CA ASP A 61 5.79 8.78 2.61
C ASP A 61 5.50 7.60 3.54
N ARG A 62 5.07 7.93 4.74
CA ARG A 62 4.53 6.91 5.63
C ARG A 62 3.08 6.72 5.29
N ILE A 63 2.67 5.48 5.16
CA ILE A 63 1.33 5.13 4.74
C ILE A 63 0.73 4.08 5.67
N SER A 64 -0.58 4.04 5.67
CA SER A 64 -1.34 3.00 6.34
C SER A 64 -1.91 2.12 5.24
N VAL A 65 -1.59 0.85 5.29
CA VAL A 65 -2.04 -0.12 4.29
C VAL A 65 -3.12 -0.98 4.91
N GLU A 66 -4.31 -0.92 4.32
CA GLU A 66 -5.43 -1.69 4.84
C GLU A 66 -5.59 -2.97 4.02
N TYR A 67 -5.61 -4.09 4.71
CA TYR A 67 -5.75 -5.40 4.09
C TYR A 67 -7.13 -5.98 4.33
N LEU A 68 -7.65 -6.66 3.33
CA LEU A 68 -8.86 -7.44 3.48
C LEU A 68 -8.59 -8.77 2.78
N VAL A 69 -8.63 -9.86 3.54
CA VAL A 69 -8.33 -11.21 3.05
C VAL A 69 -6.98 -11.25 2.34
N GLY A 70 -5.98 -10.60 2.94
CA GLY A 70 -4.63 -10.61 2.41
C GLY A 70 -4.40 -9.72 1.19
N VAL A 71 -5.42 -8.98 0.77
CA VAL A 71 -5.30 -8.09 -0.38
C VAL A 71 -5.34 -6.65 0.10
N VAL A 72 -4.50 -5.80 -0.47
CA VAL A 72 -4.50 -4.37 -0.15
C VAL A 72 -5.73 -3.73 -0.77
N VAL A 73 -6.56 -3.13 0.06
CA VAL A 73 -7.79 -2.50 -0.42
C VAL A 73 -7.79 -0.98 -0.24
N LYS A 74 -6.88 -0.45 0.56
CA LYS A 74 -6.83 0.99 0.77
C LYS A 74 -5.46 1.41 1.25
N VAL A 75 -4.98 2.55 0.77
CA VAL A 75 -3.71 3.12 1.17
C VAL A 75 -3.95 4.56 1.57
N THR A 76 -3.56 4.93 2.78
CA THR A 76 -3.76 6.27 3.30
C THR A 76 -2.42 6.87 3.69
N ARG A 77 -2.16 8.09 3.26
CA ARG A 77 -0.96 8.79 3.66
C ARG A 77 -1.10 9.20 5.12
N LEU A 78 -0.09 8.91 5.91
CA LEU A 78 -0.08 9.29 7.31
C LEU A 78 0.56 10.67 7.46
N PRO A 79 0.12 11.44 8.45
CA PRO A 79 0.74 12.75 8.68
C PRO A 79 2.18 12.58 9.09
N THR A 80 3.03 13.51 8.66
CA THR A 80 4.41 13.53 9.09
C THR A 80 4.56 14.62 10.15
N LEU A 81 5.35 14.34 11.14
CA LEU A 81 5.60 15.30 12.20
C LEU A 81 6.89 16.03 11.95
#